data_8ed0f098107f932f11e17975c1346c63
#
_entry.id   8ed0f098107f932f11e17975c1346c63
#
_cell.length_a   1.000
_cell.length_b   1.000
_cell.length_c   1.000
_cell.angle_alpha   90.00
_cell.angle_beta   90.00
_cell.angle_gamma   90.00
#
_symmetry.space_group_name_H-M   'P 1'
#
loop_
_entity.id
_entity.type
_entity.pdbx_description
1 polymer ?
#
loop_
_entity_poly.entity_id
_entity_poly.type
_entity_poly.pdbx_seq_one_letter_code
_entity_poly.pdbx_strand_id
1 'polypeptide(L)'
;VAVTIGAYTTPARFRALHCTPLALQLARVSPSTLTADQRKALDLVQTRASEVETIRKVRQRVSGPSLQRPRNATTTAWTALATSLNALATTPPDLGPEGPNAAALAATLFPEGTSFGQQDASAVWSHSKVLLDRIAEEGHRAAIESLVSPVLLVAIEKAHAQLGEAIGVSGDVIELPARRGLAEALARFNFAVSAYA
;
A
#
# COMPACT_ATOMS: atom_id res chain seq x y z
N VAL A 1 6.62 -30.76 41.18
CA VAL A 1 7.01 -29.94 40.02
C VAL A 1 6.77 -28.50 40.43
N ALA A 2 7.83 -27.73 40.70
CA ALA A 2 7.70 -26.32 41.04
C ALA A 2 7.30 -25.54 39.77
N VAL A 3 6.08 -25.03 39.74
CA VAL A 3 5.62 -24.14 38.67
C VAL A 3 6.30 -22.79 38.88
N THR A 4 7.17 -22.41 37.95
CA THR A 4 7.86 -21.13 37.99
C THR A 4 6.88 -20.03 37.65
N ILE A 5 6.32 -19.34 38.64
CA ILE A 5 5.34 -18.24 38.53
C ILE A 5 5.85 -17.15 37.57
N GLY A 6 7.15 -16.95 37.42
CA GLY A 6 7.77 -15.99 36.50
C GLY A 6 7.42 -16.19 35.03
N ALA A 7 7.04 -17.40 34.59
CA ALA A 7 6.60 -17.64 33.22
C ALA A 7 5.24 -16.99 32.89
N TYR A 8 4.43 -16.68 33.91
CA TYR A 8 3.09 -16.08 33.75
C TYR A 8 3.07 -14.58 34.00
N THR A 9 4.17 -13.98 34.45
CA THR A 9 4.26 -12.54 34.76
C THR A 9 4.75 -11.69 33.58
N THR A 10 5.18 -12.31 32.47
CA THR A 10 5.53 -11.56 31.27
C THR A 10 4.24 -11.11 30.57
N PRO A 11 3.97 -9.79 30.44
CA PRO A 11 2.73 -9.34 29.82
C PRO A 11 2.69 -9.83 28.35
N ALA A 12 1.67 -10.63 28.06
CA ALA A 12 1.44 -11.12 26.72
C ALA A 12 1.19 -9.94 25.78
N ARG A 13 1.93 -9.87 24.65
CA ARG A 13 1.74 -8.84 23.63
C ARG A 13 0.78 -9.36 22.55
N PHE A 14 -0.48 -9.01 22.67
CA PHE A 14 -1.49 -9.39 21.68
C PHE A 14 -1.50 -8.42 20.50
N ARG A 15 -1.73 -8.97 19.31
CA ARG A 15 -2.03 -8.18 18.10
C ARG A 15 -3.51 -7.81 18.09
N ALA A 16 -3.88 -6.72 17.42
CA ALA A 16 -5.26 -6.23 17.33
C ALA A 16 -6.28 -7.29 16.86
N LEU A 17 -5.84 -8.23 16.02
CA LEU A 17 -6.66 -9.35 15.54
C LEU A 17 -7.05 -10.35 16.63
N HIS A 18 -6.28 -10.43 17.70
CA HIS A 18 -6.47 -11.41 18.77
C HIS A 18 -7.28 -10.87 19.95
N CYS A 19 -7.48 -9.54 20.05
CA CYS A 19 -8.11 -8.93 21.21
C CYS A 19 -9.56 -9.40 21.41
N THR A 20 -10.40 -9.31 20.38
CA THR A 20 -11.80 -9.72 20.46
C THR A 20 -11.97 -11.22 20.68
N PRO A 21 -11.31 -12.13 19.92
CA PRO A 21 -11.38 -13.56 20.18
C PRO A 21 -10.94 -13.95 21.59
N LEU A 22 -9.85 -13.36 22.09
CA LEU A 22 -9.36 -13.64 23.44
C LEU A 22 -10.36 -13.19 24.51
N ALA A 23 -10.91 -11.98 24.41
CA ALA A 23 -11.90 -11.48 25.36
C ALA A 23 -13.15 -12.38 25.42
N LEU A 24 -13.61 -12.87 24.27
CA LEU A 24 -14.74 -13.80 24.19
C LEU A 24 -14.39 -15.18 24.78
N GLN A 25 -13.18 -15.68 24.53
CA GLN A 25 -12.73 -16.94 25.12
C GLN A 25 -12.60 -16.85 26.63
N LEU A 26 -12.01 -15.77 27.16
CA LEU A 26 -11.92 -15.54 28.60
C LEU A 26 -13.32 -15.49 29.25
N ALA A 27 -14.25 -14.78 28.64
CA ALA A 27 -15.63 -14.74 29.15
C ALA A 27 -16.30 -16.12 29.16
N ARG A 28 -16.00 -16.96 28.15
CA ARG A 28 -16.59 -18.30 28.04
C ARG A 28 -16.02 -19.31 29.03
N VAL A 29 -14.69 -19.23 29.30
CA VAL A 29 -14.01 -20.19 30.20
C VAL A 29 -13.99 -19.74 31.65
N SER A 30 -14.39 -18.51 31.94
CA SER A 30 -14.45 -17.98 33.30
C SER A 30 -15.49 -18.73 34.13
N PRO A 31 -15.18 -19.09 35.40
CA PRO A 31 -16.12 -19.75 36.28
C PRO A 31 -17.35 -18.88 36.52
N SER A 32 -18.49 -19.52 36.75
CA SER A 32 -19.76 -18.81 37.14
C SER A 32 -19.64 -18.09 38.49
N THR A 33 -18.67 -18.50 39.33
CA THR A 33 -18.48 -18.04 40.73
C THR A 33 -17.35 -17.00 40.84
N LEU A 34 -17.21 -16.11 39.86
CA LEU A 34 -16.24 -15.01 39.95
C LEU A 34 -16.57 -14.07 41.12
N THR A 35 -15.53 -13.62 41.82
CA THR A 35 -15.66 -12.50 42.79
C THR A 35 -16.04 -11.22 42.06
N ALA A 36 -16.52 -10.23 42.80
CA ALA A 36 -16.89 -8.93 42.23
C ALA A 36 -15.71 -8.27 41.50
N ASP A 37 -14.49 -8.36 42.04
CA ASP A 37 -13.31 -7.77 41.46
C ASP A 37 -12.85 -8.53 40.19
N GLN A 38 -12.91 -9.85 40.20
CA GLN A 38 -12.63 -10.66 39.02
C GLN A 38 -13.62 -10.38 37.89
N ARG A 39 -14.90 -10.24 38.19
CA ARG A 39 -15.92 -9.88 37.22
C ARG A 39 -15.63 -8.51 36.60
N LYS A 40 -15.32 -7.51 37.44
CA LYS A 40 -14.97 -6.17 37.02
C LYS A 40 -13.72 -6.17 36.11
N ALA A 41 -12.72 -6.98 36.43
CA ALA A 41 -11.53 -7.14 35.60
C ALA A 41 -11.85 -7.77 34.24
N LEU A 42 -12.71 -8.79 34.20
CA LEU A 42 -13.18 -9.40 32.95
C LEU A 42 -13.96 -8.41 32.07
N ASP A 43 -14.86 -7.64 32.67
CA ASP A 43 -15.64 -6.59 31.97
C ASP A 43 -14.70 -5.52 31.40
N LEU A 44 -13.63 -5.18 32.10
CA LEU A 44 -12.61 -4.27 31.60
C LEU A 44 -11.89 -4.84 30.36
N VAL A 45 -11.51 -6.11 30.37
CA VAL A 45 -10.91 -6.78 29.20
C VAL A 45 -11.85 -6.72 28.01
N GLN A 46 -13.14 -7.01 28.18
CA GLN A 46 -14.13 -6.94 27.10
C GLN A 46 -14.30 -5.52 26.54
N THR A 47 -14.36 -4.54 27.43
CA THR A 47 -14.45 -3.12 27.06
C THR A 47 -13.23 -2.70 26.22
N ARG A 48 -12.03 -3.04 26.66
CA ARG A 48 -10.79 -2.71 25.93
C ARG A 48 -10.67 -3.45 24.59
N ALA A 49 -11.14 -4.69 24.49
CA ALA A 49 -11.22 -5.42 23.22
C ALA A 49 -12.15 -4.71 22.22
N SER A 50 -13.32 -4.23 22.70
CA SER A 50 -14.28 -3.48 21.90
C SER A 50 -13.71 -2.14 21.40
N GLU A 51 -12.94 -1.42 22.23
CA GLU A 51 -12.23 -0.20 21.81
C GLU A 51 -11.25 -0.47 20.67
N VAL A 52 -10.41 -1.52 20.80
CA VAL A 52 -9.47 -1.95 19.75
C VAL A 52 -10.20 -2.28 18.45
N GLU A 53 -11.30 -3.02 18.54
CA GLU A 53 -12.10 -3.41 17.37
C GLU A 53 -12.75 -2.19 16.68
N THR A 54 -13.25 -1.22 17.46
CA THR A 54 -13.82 0.02 16.94
C THR A 54 -12.79 0.82 16.15
N ILE A 55 -11.59 1.02 16.71
CA ILE A 55 -10.50 1.72 16.03
C ILE A 55 -10.10 0.97 14.77
N ARG A 56 -10.06 -0.37 14.80
CA ARG A 56 -9.76 -1.21 13.66
C ARG A 56 -10.79 -1.08 12.54
N LYS A 57 -12.09 -1.08 12.88
CA LYS A 57 -13.18 -0.88 11.90
C LYS A 57 -13.14 0.50 11.27
N VAL A 58 -12.88 1.55 12.04
CA VAL A 58 -12.68 2.90 11.51
C VAL A 58 -11.51 2.93 10.53
N ARG A 59 -10.38 2.31 10.89
CA ARG A 59 -9.21 2.23 10.00
C ARG A 59 -9.46 1.43 8.73
N GLN A 60 -10.27 0.37 8.79
CA GLN A 60 -10.67 -0.39 7.61
C GLN A 60 -11.62 0.40 6.69
N ARG A 61 -12.48 1.25 7.27
CA ARG A 61 -13.37 2.14 6.50
C ARG A 61 -12.63 3.33 5.89
N VAL A 62 -11.63 3.84 6.59
CA VAL A 62 -10.67 4.85 6.11
C VAL A 62 -9.45 4.11 5.51
N SER A 63 -9.71 3.10 4.69
CA SER A 63 -8.68 2.62 3.76
C SER A 63 -8.32 3.80 2.89
N GLY A 64 -7.06 4.22 2.91
CA GLY A 64 -6.56 5.18 1.95
C GLY A 64 -6.95 4.77 0.53
N PRO A 65 -6.97 5.69 -0.43
CA PRO A 65 -7.35 5.38 -1.80
C PRO A 65 -6.63 4.11 -2.24
N SER A 66 -7.37 3.18 -2.87
CA SER A 66 -6.77 1.93 -3.34
C SER A 66 -5.64 2.24 -4.31
N LEU A 67 -4.39 2.00 -3.90
CA LEU A 67 -3.20 2.25 -4.72
C LEU A 67 -3.15 1.34 -5.96
N GLN A 68 -3.93 0.26 -5.96
CA GLN A 68 -3.93 -0.73 -7.03
C GLN A 68 -4.37 -0.14 -8.38
N ARG A 69 -5.45 0.65 -8.39
CA ARG A 69 -5.97 1.24 -9.64
C ARG A 69 -5.01 2.24 -10.26
N PRO A 70 -4.54 3.29 -9.56
CA PRO A 70 -3.60 4.26 -10.14
C PRO A 70 -2.27 3.60 -10.51
N ARG A 71 -1.76 2.67 -9.69
CA ARG A 71 -0.55 1.91 -10.02
C ARG A 71 -0.73 1.13 -11.33
N ASN A 72 -1.81 0.38 -11.48
CA ASN A 72 -2.07 -0.39 -12.68
C ASN A 72 -2.26 0.52 -13.91
N ALA A 73 -2.94 1.66 -13.76
CA ALA A 73 -3.09 2.64 -14.84
C ALA A 73 -1.75 3.16 -15.32
N THR A 74 -0.83 3.52 -14.40
CA THR A 74 0.52 3.98 -14.74
C THR A 74 1.31 2.88 -15.44
N THR A 75 1.30 1.67 -14.92
CA THR A 75 1.99 0.52 -15.53
C THR A 75 1.45 0.22 -16.93
N THR A 76 0.13 0.19 -17.09
CA THR A 76 -0.51 -0.07 -18.39
C THR A 76 -0.16 1.00 -19.41
N ALA A 77 -0.16 2.28 -19.04
CA ALA A 77 0.18 3.37 -19.95
C ALA A 77 1.63 3.28 -20.44
N TRP A 78 2.59 3.01 -19.56
CA TRP A 78 3.99 2.80 -19.92
C TRP A 78 4.19 1.54 -20.77
N THR A 79 3.52 0.45 -20.44
CA THR A 79 3.57 -0.79 -21.24
C THR A 79 3.00 -0.56 -22.64
N ALA A 80 1.92 0.22 -22.77
CA ALA A 80 1.35 0.55 -24.07
C ALA A 80 2.35 1.32 -24.94
N LEU A 81 3.05 2.33 -24.39
CA LEU A 81 4.10 3.06 -25.12
C LEU A 81 5.24 2.14 -25.55
N ALA A 82 5.77 1.34 -24.62
CA ALA A 82 6.86 0.40 -24.92
C ALA A 82 6.47 -0.62 -26.00
N THR A 83 5.26 -1.18 -25.91
CA THR A 83 4.73 -2.13 -26.89
C THR A 83 4.59 -1.49 -28.27
N SER A 84 4.07 -0.24 -28.33
CA SER A 84 3.89 0.49 -29.60
C SER A 84 5.25 0.79 -30.25
N LEU A 85 6.24 1.25 -29.49
CA LEU A 85 7.59 1.49 -30.00
C LEU A 85 8.25 0.20 -30.49
N ASN A 86 8.13 -0.88 -29.71
CA ASN A 86 8.68 -2.18 -30.12
C ASN A 86 7.98 -2.75 -31.36
N ALA A 87 6.69 -2.56 -31.52
CA ALA A 87 5.96 -2.95 -32.71
C ALA A 87 6.44 -2.18 -33.95
N LEU A 88 6.61 -0.86 -33.83
CA LEU A 88 7.18 -0.05 -34.91
C LEU A 88 8.64 -0.41 -35.22
N ALA A 89 9.43 -0.73 -34.21
CA ALA A 89 10.82 -1.12 -34.36
C ALA A 89 11.02 -2.37 -35.27
N THR A 90 9.97 -3.17 -35.48
CA THR A 90 9.98 -4.31 -36.40
C THR A 90 9.82 -3.90 -37.87
N THR A 91 9.53 -2.62 -38.15
CA THR A 91 9.38 -2.12 -39.53
C THR A 91 10.72 -2.14 -40.20
N PRO A 92 10.84 -2.77 -41.41
CA PRO A 92 12.08 -2.82 -42.16
C PRO A 92 12.60 -1.43 -42.54
N PRO A 93 13.93 -1.19 -42.52
CA PRO A 93 14.51 0.12 -42.80
C PRO A 93 14.26 0.66 -44.24
N ASP A 94 13.99 -0.23 -45.18
CA ASP A 94 13.65 0.10 -46.56
C ASP A 94 12.27 0.71 -46.74
N LEU A 95 11.40 0.56 -45.71
CA LEU A 95 10.06 1.19 -45.71
C LEU A 95 10.05 2.59 -45.11
N GLY A 96 11.13 3.02 -44.44
CA GLY A 96 11.26 4.35 -43.84
C GLY A 96 12.10 4.37 -42.57
N PRO A 97 12.35 5.57 -42.02
CA PRO A 97 13.17 5.74 -40.82
C PRO A 97 12.42 5.42 -39.52
N GLU A 98 11.11 5.17 -39.56
CA GLU A 98 10.25 5.00 -38.39
C GLU A 98 10.69 3.79 -37.55
N GLY A 99 11.02 2.67 -38.18
CA GLY A 99 11.48 1.46 -37.50
C GLY A 99 12.77 1.68 -36.71
N PRO A 100 13.89 2.12 -37.36
CA PRO A 100 15.13 2.46 -36.67
C PRO A 100 14.96 3.53 -35.56
N ASN A 101 14.15 4.57 -35.80
CA ASN A 101 13.88 5.62 -34.82
C ASN A 101 13.13 5.08 -33.62
N ALA A 102 12.12 4.25 -33.82
CA ALA A 102 11.37 3.61 -32.75
C ALA A 102 12.25 2.65 -31.94
N ALA A 103 13.14 1.89 -32.61
CA ALA A 103 14.09 1.00 -31.93
C ALA A 103 15.06 1.78 -31.03
N ALA A 104 15.64 2.86 -31.56
CA ALA A 104 16.54 3.73 -30.79
C ALA A 104 15.83 4.33 -29.55
N LEU A 105 14.64 4.84 -29.76
CA LEU A 105 13.83 5.44 -28.67
C LEU A 105 13.42 4.39 -27.62
N ALA A 106 13.02 3.20 -28.04
CA ALA A 106 12.69 2.11 -27.13
C ALA A 106 13.91 1.67 -26.29
N ALA A 107 15.08 1.56 -26.92
CA ALA A 107 16.33 1.22 -26.22
C ALA A 107 16.75 2.31 -25.22
N THR A 108 16.52 3.59 -25.55
CA THR A 108 16.83 4.72 -24.66
C THR A 108 15.89 4.77 -23.46
N LEU A 109 14.58 4.64 -23.69
CA LEU A 109 13.59 4.78 -22.61
C LEU A 109 13.45 3.49 -21.78
N PHE A 110 13.56 2.33 -22.39
CA PHE A 110 13.27 1.05 -21.77
C PHE A 110 14.41 0.03 -21.89
N PRO A 111 15.64 0.35 -21.45
CA PRO A 111 16.78 -0.57 -21.59
C PRO A 111 16.55 -1.90 -20.84
N GLU A 112 15.78 -1.87 -19.75
CA GLU A 112 15.42 -3.05 -18.95
C GLU A 112 13.94 -3.45 -19.14
N GLY A 113 13.29 -2.93 -20.16
CA GLY A 113 11.87 -3.13 -20.41
C GLY A 113 10.98 -2.40 -19.39
N THR A 114 9.76 -2.91 -19.17
CA THR A 114 8.75 -2.33 -18.27
C THR A 114 8.59 -3.11 -16.97
N SER A 115 9.62 -3.87 -16.54
CA SER A 115 9.61 -4.72 -15.33
C SER A 115 9.34 -3.92 -14.04
N PHE A 116 9.68 -2.63 -14.00
CA PHE A 116 9.37 -1.73 -12.88
C PHE A 116 7.87 -1.67 -12.54
N GLY A 117 7.00 -1.95 -13.48
CA GLY A 117 5.55 -2.02 -13.27
C GLY A 117 5.10 -3.09 -12.25
N GLN A 118 5.96 -4.06 -11.94
CA GLN A 118 5.67 -5.08 -10.93
C GLN A 118 6.05 -4.65 -9.50
N GLN A 119 6.76 -3.55 -9.35
CA GLN A 119 7.19 -3.02 -8.07
C GLN A 119 6.01 -2.38 -7.29
N ASP A 120 6.26 -1.92 -6.08
CA ASP A 120 5.27 -1.19 -5.29
C ASP A 120 4.90 0.17 -5.90
N ALA A 121 3.82 0.78 -5.41
CA ALA A 121 3.28 2.02 -5.97
C ALA A 121 4.27 3.19 -5.95
N SER A 122 5.09 3.30 -4.89
CA SER A 122 6.07 4.38 -4.75
C SER A 122 7.23 4.20 -5.73
N ALA A 123 7.71 2.97 -5.92
CA ALA A 123 8.75 2.65 -6.90
C ALA A 123 8.25 2.87 -8.33
N VAL A 124 7.03 2.44 -8.67
CA VAL A 124 6.40 2.71 -9.98
C VAL A 124 6.30 4.21 -10.24
N TRP A 125 5.89 5.00 -9.25
CA TRP A 125 5.83 6.44 -9.38
C TRP A 125 7.21 7.05 -9.63
N SER A 126 8.23 6.65 -8.85
CA SER A 126 9.60 7.15 -8.99
C SER A 126 10.19 6.82 -10.36
N HIS A 127 10.03 5.59 -10.86
CA HIS A 127 10.48 5.22 -12.21
C HIS A 127 9.73 6.01 -13.28
N SER A 128 8.41 6.15 -13.15
CA SER A 128 7.59 6.95 -14.05
C SER A 128 8.07 8.40 -14.10
N LYS A 129 8.41 9.01 -12.94
CA LYS A 129 8.98 10.35 -12.88
C LYS A 129 10.29 10.46 -13.64
N VAL A 130 11.23 9.56 -13.41
CA VAL A 130 12.53 9.55 -14.11
C VAL A 130 12.36 9.45 -15.64
N LEU A 131 11.42 8.63 -16.10
CA LEU A 131 11.14 8.50 -17.53
C LEU A 131 10.51 9.77 -18.12
N LEU A 132 9.59 10.41 -17.40
CA LEU A 132 8.98 11.68 -17.81
C LEU A 132 10.02 12.81 -17.84
N ASP A 133 10.87 12.91 -16.83
CA ASP A 133 11.96 13.87 -16.77
C ASP A 133 12.91 13.67 -17.95
N ARG A 134 13.32 12.45 -18.25
CA ARG A 134 14.16 12.12 -19.42
C ARG A 134 13.50 12.51 -20.74
N ILE A 135 12.21 12.21 -20.93
CA ILE A 135 11.47 12.61 -22.13
C ILE A 135 11.50 14.13 -22.32
N ALA A 136 11.37 14.89 -21.22
CA ALA A 136 11.38 16.34 -21.26
C ALA A 136 12.78 16.90 -21.49
N GLU A 137 13.80 16.44 -20.75
CA GLU A 137 15.17 16.95 -20.78
C GLU A 137 15.92 16.60 -22.08
N GLU A 138 15.70 15.39 -22.59
CA GLU A 138 16.34 14.91 -23.84
C GLU A 138 15.50 15.24 -25.09
N GLY A 139 14.34 15.90 -24.93
CA GLY A 139 13.52 16.38 -26.06
C GLY A 139 12.80 15.27 -26.84
N HIS A 140 12.58 14.11 -26.23
CA HIS A 140 11.96 12.95 -26.91
C HIS A 140 10.46 13.08 -27.18
N ARG A 141 9.79 14.09 -26.61
CA ARG A 141 8.32 14.28 -26.73
C ARG A 141 7.87 14.28 -28.19
N ALA A 142 8.46 15.14 -29.03
CA ALA A 142 8.07 15.27 -30.44
C ALA A 142 8.25 13.97 -31.23
N ALA A 143 9.33 13.22 -30.95
CA ALA A 143 9.58 11.93 -31.59
C ALA A 143 8.54 10.90 -31.20
N ILE A 144 8.16 10.81 -29.91
CA ILE A 144 7.11 9.90 -29.43
C ILE A 144 5.76 10.26 -30.06
N GLU A 145 5.39 11.55 -30.08
CA GLU A 145 4.12 12.02 -30.61
C GLU A 145 4.00 11.76 -32.12
N SER A 146 5.11 11.89 -32.84
CA SER A 146 5.18 11.61 -34.29
C SER A 146 5.14 10.11 -34.61
N LEU A 147 5.87 9.28 -33.85
CA LEU A 147 5.97 7.86 -34.13
C LEU A 147 4.77 7.05 -33.67
N VAL A 148 4.19 7.43 -32.53
CA VAL A 148 3.14 6.60 -31.91
C VAL A 148 1.85 7.38 -31.81
N SER A 149 1.70 8.24 -30.79
CA SER A 149 0.51 9.08 -30.60
C SER A 149 0.73 10.04 -29.43
N PRO A 150 0.30 11.32 -29.54
CA PRO A 150 0.29 12.23 -28.39
C PRO A 150 -0.61 11.74 -27.25
N VAL A 151 -1.67 10.97 -27.54
CA VAL A 151 -2.62 10.45 -26.54
C VAL A 151 -1.93 9.56 -25.52
N LEU A 152 -0.91 8.78 -25.91
CA LEU A 152 -0.20 7.91 -24.99
C LEU A 152 0.61 8.69 -23.94
N LEU A 153 1.28 9.77 -24.34
CA LEU A 153 1.99 10.64 -23.38
C LEU A 153 1.03 11.31 -22.40
N VAL A 154 -0.08 11.84 -22.90
CA VAL A 154 -1.12 12.42 -22.05
C VAL A 154 -1.69 11.39 -21.06
N ALA A 155 -1.89 10.15 -21.52
CA ALA A 155 -2.34 9.07 -20.62
C ALA A 155 -1.32 8.74 -19.55
N ILE A 156 -0.02 8.72 -19.89
CA ILE A 156 1.08 8.49 -18.93
C ILE A 156 1.14 9.61 -17.90
N GLU A 157 1.14 10.88 -18.35
CA GLU A 157 1.19 12.05 -17.47
C GLU A 157 0.02 12.07 -16.48
N LYS A 158 -1.18 11.80 -16.99
CA LYS A 158 -2.41 11.72 -16.16
C LYS A 158 -2.33 10.58 -15.14
N ALA A 159 -1.92 9.40 -15.57
CA ALA A 159 -1.80 8.24 -14.68
C ALA A 159 -0.72 8.45 -13.62
N HIS A 160 0.42 9.06 -13.99
CA HIS A 160 1.49 9.44 -13.06
C HIS A 160 1.01 10.44 -12.01
N ALA A 161 0.28 11.50 -12.40
CA ALA A 161 -0.28 12.47 -11.48
C ALA A 161 -1.26 11.81 -10.50
N GLN A 162 -2.18 10.98 -10.99
CA GLN A 162 -3.14 10.24 -10.16
C GLN A 162 -2.45 9.28 -9.17
N LEU A 163 -1.36 8.65 -9.59
CA LEU A 163 -0.57 7.81 -8.69
C LEU A 163 0.13 8.65 -7.62
N GLY A 164 0.67 9.82 -7.98
CA GLY A 164 1.29 10.77 -7.05
C GLY A 164 0.31 11.25 -5.97
N GLU A 165 -0.91 11.61 -6.36
CA GLU A 165 -1.98 11.96 -5.42
C GLU A 165 -2.31 10.79 -4.49
N ALA A 166 -2.46 9.59 -5.05
CA ALA A 166 -2.84 8.41 -4.28
C ALA A 166 -1.78 7.98 -3.25
N ILE A 167 -0.48 8.20 -3.52
CA ILE A 167 0.62 7.94 -2.58
C ILE A 167 0.95 9.16 -1.68
N GLY A 168 0.28 10.29 -1.88
CA GLY A 168 0.47 11.50 -1.07
C GLY A 168 1.74 12.30 -1.39
N VAL A 169 2.31 12.15 -2.59
CA VAL A 169 3.46 12.96 -3.07
C VAL A 169 2.98 14.28 -3.67
N SER A 170 1.78 14.31 -4.21
CA SER A 170 1.10 15.48 -4.74
C SER A 170 -0.35 15.51 -4.27
N GLY A 171 -0.96 16.70 -4.18
CA GLY A 171 -2.31 16.89 -3.67
C GLY A 171 -2.37 17.14 -2.16
N ASP A 172 -3.59 17.27 -1.63
CA ASP A 172 -3.82 17.48 -0.21
C ASP A 172 -3.39 16.25 0.60
N VAL A 173 -2.63 16.50 1.67
CA VAL A 173 -2.22 15.43 2.59
C VAL A 173 -3.46 14.87 3.27
N ILE A 174 -3.86 13.66 2.88
CA ILE A 174 -4.92 12.94 3.58
C ILE A 174 -4.34 12.53 4.94
N GLU A 175 -4.68 13.26 5.99
CA GLU A 175 -4.37 12.84 7.35
C GLU A 175 -5.08 11.52 7.65
N LEU A 176 -4.35 10.42 7.54
CA LEU A 176 -4.83 9.13 8.03
C LEU A 176 -5.01 9.25 9.56
N PRO A 177 -6.16 8.85 10.11
CA PRO A 177 -6.39 8.88 11.56
C PRO A 177 -5.23 8.20 12.26
N ALA A 178 -4.62 8.91 13.18
CA ALA A 178 -3.30 8.67 13.74
C ALA A 178 -3.08 7.20 14.15
N ARG A 179 -1.96 6.62 13.76
CA ARG A 179 -1.47 5.30 14.24
C ARG A 179 -1.43 5.21 15.78
N ARG A 180 -1.34 6.37 16.47
CA ARG A 180 -1.24 6.48 17.93
C ARG A 180 -2.41 5.83 18.66
N GLY A 181 -3.64 6.02 18.22
CA GLY A 181 -4.81 5.49 18.92
C GLY A 181 -4.86 3.96 19.00
N LEU A 182 -4.41 3.22 17.97
CA LEU A 182 -4.40 1.76 18.02
C LEU A 182 -3.32 1.21 18.95
N ALA A 183 -2.12 1.78 18.94
CA ALA A 183 -1.03 1.34 19.81
C ALA A 183 -1.40 1.55 21.30
N GLU A 184 -2.01 2.68 21.61
CA GLU A 184 -2.47 3.00 22.96
C GLU A 184 -3.64 2.09 23.41
N ALA A 185 -4.62 1.84 22.54
CA ALA A 185 -5.71 0.91 22.85
C ALA A 185 -5.21 -0.52 23.07
N LEU A 186 -4.21 -0.98 22.27
CA LEU A 186 -3.56 -2.27 22.48
C LEU A 186 -2.78 -2.32 23.79
N ALA A 187 -2.08 -1.27 24.17
CA ALA A 187 -1.39 -1.21 25.47
C ALA A 187 -2.38 -1.32 26.62
N ARG A 188 -3.51 -0.59 26.56
CA ARG A 188 -4.59 -0.67 27.56
C ARG A 188 -5.24 -2.05 27.63
N PHE A 189 -5.45 -2.70 26.49
CA PHE A 189 -5.97 -4.07 26.43
C PHE A 189 -5.00 -5.06 27.08
N ASN A 190 -3.71 -5.02 26.70
CA ASN A 190 -2.68 -5.89 27.26
C ASN A 190 -2.57 -5.73 28.80
N PHE A 191 -2.65 -4.49 29.29
CA PHE A 191 -2.67 -4.22 30.72
C PHE A 191 -3.91 -4.83 31.40
N ALA A 192 -5.10 -4.68 30.81
CA ALA A 192 -6.34 -5.25 31.36
C ALA A 192 -6.28 -6.80 31.43
N VAL A 193 -5.72 -7.46 30.40
CA VAL A 193 -5.52 -8.93 30.41
C VAL A 193 -4.56 -9.34 31.51
N SER A 194 -3.45 -8.63 31.69
CA SER A 194 -2.48 -8.92 32.75
C SER A 194 -3.04 -8.69 34.16
N ALA A 195 -3.99 -7.77 34.32
CA ALA A 195 -4.66 -7.53 35.59
C ALA A 195 -5.76 -8.57 35.91
N TYR A 196 -6.28 -9.25 34.88
CA TYR A 196 -7.26 -10.32 35.03
C TYR A 196 -6.60 -11.68 35.35
N ALA A 197 -5.40 -11.94 34.82
CA ALA A 197 -4.66 -13.20 35.00
C ALA A 197 -4.13 -13.35 36.43
#